data_b24696840c941723e2da9d4212539af5
#
_entry.id   b24696840c941723e2da9d4212539af5
#
_cell.length_a   1.000
_cell.length_b   1.000
_cell.length_c   1.000
_cell.angle_alpha   90.00
_cell.angle_beta   90.00
_cell.angle_gamma   90.00
#
_symmetry.space_group_name_H-M   'P 1'
#
loop_
_entity.id
_entity.type
_entity.pdbx_description
1 polymer ?
#
loop_
_entity_poly.entity_id
_entity_poly.type
_entity_poly.pdbx_seq_one_letter_code
_entity_poly.pdbx_strand_id
1 'polypeptide(L)'
;MNNQTTNPVFHGSDIEKISACYHIKKEAIVNFAGNVNPLGLPASVKEAVATHADLFSSYPDREYLSLRNVLSNYCDVPADYILPGNGSSELIALLIEARAPKHTLILGPTYSEYSRELTFSGSTQDYYHLQETSDFRPDLEDLFHTLSDGYDFLIICNPNNPTSSAIFRDELKELLAFCKRKNIFVMIDETYVEFAPDISAITAVPLTKQFSNLMVLRGVSKFYAAP
;
A
#
# COMPACT_ATOMS: atom_id res chain seq x y z
N MET A 1 7.21 40.82 -9.55
CA MET A 1 7.57 39.78 -8.56
C MET A 1 6.30 39.03 -8.25
N ASN A 2 6.08 37.89 -8.96
CA ASN A 2 4.89 37.04 -8.71
C ASN A 2 5.20 36.17 -7.51
N ASN A 3 4.72 36.55 -6.31
CA ASN A 3 4.60 35.65 -5.18
C ASN A 3 3.45 34.68 -5.49
N GLN A 4 3.77 33.59 -6.18
CA GLN A 4 2.93 32.41 -6.10
C GLN A 4 3.17 31.83 -4.71
N THR A 5 2.28 32.16 -3.77
CA THR A 5 2.14 31.42 -2.51
C THR A 5 1.70 30.01 -2.89
N THR A 6 2.66 29.10 -3.05
CA THR A 6 2.34 27.68 -3.15
C THR A 6 1.65 27.29 -1.86
N ASN A 7 0.38 26.90 -1.94
CA ASN A 7 -0.31 26.36 -0.78
C ASN A 7 0.52 25.19 -0.21
N PRO A 8 0.76 25.17 1.11
CA PRO A 8 1.54 24.09 1.70
C PRO A 8 0.83 22.75 1.45
N VAL A 9 1.59 21.76 0.99
CA VAL A 9 1.10 20.40 0.81
C VAL A 9 1.17 19.70 2.17
N PHE A 10 0.03 19.19 2.65
CA PHE A 10 -0.07 18.46 3.91
C PHE A 10 -0.35 16.98 3.66
N HIS A 11 0.27 16.14 4.47
CA HIS A 11 -0.12 14.73 4.60
C HIS A 11 -1.33 14.60 5.55
N GLY A 12 -2.17 13.58 5.39
CA GLY A 12 -3.36 13.38 6.22
C GLY A 12 -3.09 13.23 7.73
N SER A 13 -1.85 12.96 8.14
CA SER A 13 -1.39 12.91 9.53
C SER A 13 -0.86 14.24 10.07
N ASP A 14 -0.73 15.28 9.24
CA ASP A 14 -0.07 16.56 9.60
C ASP A 14 -0.99 17.52 10.39
N ILE A 15 -1.81 17.01 11.32
CA ILE A 15 -2.77 17.80 12.08
C ILE A 15 -2.08 18.96 12.84
N GLU A 16 -0.90 18.74 13.39
CA GLU A 16 -0.08 19.76 14.06
C GLU A 16 0.29 20.91 13.13
N LYS A 17 0.77 20.57 11.94
CA LYS A 17 1.15 21.56 10.92
C LYS A 17 -0.06 22.32 10.40
N ILE A 18 -1.18 21.64 10.19
CA ILE A 18 -2.45 22.25 9.77
C ILE A 18 -2.94 23.21 10.85
N SER A 19 -2.97 22.78 12.11
CA SER A 19 -3.35 23.59 13.25
C SER A 19 -2.51 24.87 13.34
N ALA A 20 -1.20 24.75 13.22
CA ALA A 20 -0.28 25.88 13.24
C ALA A 20 -0.46 26.82 12.04
N CYS A 21 -0.58 26.27 10.84
CA CYS A 21 -0.69 27.04 9.59
C CYS A 21 -1.98 27.87 9.50
N TYR A 22 -3.10 27.26 9.90
CA TYR A 22 -4.41 27.90 9.81
C TYR A 22 -4.93 28.49 11.12
N HIS A 23 -4.14 28.40 12.19
CA HIS A 23 -4.51 28.88 13.55
C HIS A 23 -5.83 28.29 14.06
N ILE A 24 -6.09 27.01 13.74
CA ILE A 24 -7.27 26.26 14.15
C ILE A 24 -6.87 25.31 15.29
N LYS A 25 -7.68 25.23 16.36
CA LYS A 25 -7.44 24.26 17.44
C LYS A 25 -7.56 22.83 16.88
N LYS A 26 -6.68 21.92 17.30
CA LYS A 26 -6.66 20.51 16.83
C LYS A 26 -8.02 19.83 16.99
N GLU A 27 -8.68 20.08 18.13
CA GLU A 27 -9.99 19.51 18.48
C GLU A 27 -11.14 19.99 17.57
N ALA A 28 -10.91 21.08 16.85
CA ALA A 28 -11.86 21.63 15.86
C ALA A 28 -11.60 21.12 14.43
N ILE A 29 -10.52 20.34 14.21
CA ILE A 29 -10.20 19.80 12.89
C ILE A 29 -10.91 18.47 12.70
N VAL A 30 -11.77 18.39 11.67
CA VAL A 30 -12.36 17.14 11.24
C VAL A 30 -11.45 16.54 10.15
N ASN A 31 -10.74 15.48 10.47
CA ASN A 31 -9.75 14.87 9.57
C ASN A 31 -10.39 13.82 8.66
N PHE A 32 -10.56 14.15 7.37
CA PHE A 32 -11.00 13.22 6.33
C PHE A 32 -9.84 12.61 5.52
N ALA A 33 -8.59 13.02 5.77
CA ALA A 33 -7.43 12.60 4.99
C ALA A 33 -6.65 11.43 5.60
N GLY A 34 -6.93 11.06 6.87
CA GLY A 34 -6.22 9.98 7.54
C GLY A 34 -6.56 8.58 7.05
N ASN A 35 -7.76 8.40 6.47
CA ASN A 35 -8.29 7.13 5.98
C ASN A 35 -8.19 5.97 6.99
N VAL A 36 -8.26 6.29 8.28
CA VAL A 36 -8.29 5.32 9.38
C VAL A 36 -9.74 5.03 9.74
N ASN A 37 -10.07 3.78 10.08
CA ASN A 37 -11.41 3.39 10.48
C ASN A 37 -11.94 4.28 11.61
N PRO A 38 -13.03 5.03 11.40
CA PRO A 38 -13.56 5.99 12.39
C PRO A 38 -14.11 5.32 13.66
N LEU A 39 -14.36 4.01 13.65
CA LEU A 39 -14.76 3.24 14.83
C LEU A 39 -13.60 3.06 15.83
N GLY A 40 -12.37 3.36 15.40
CA GLY A 40 -11.17 3.28 16.23
C GLY A 40 -10.69 1.86 16.46
N LEU A 41 -9.71 1.74 17.35
CA LEU A 41 -9.08 0.46 17.69
C LEU A 41 -10.08 -0.50 18.36
N PRO A 42 -10.20 -1.77 17.91
CA PRO A 42 -11.08 -2.76 18.53
C PRO A 42 -10.82 -2.94 20.03
N ALA A 43 -11.88 -3.19 20.80
CA ALA A 43 -11.78 -3.37 22.26
C ALA A 43 -10.82 -4.51 22.63
N SER A 44 -10.87 -5.62 21.91
CA SER A 44 -9.97 -6.78 22.11
C SER A 44 -8.50 -6.44 21.90
N VAL A 45 -8.19 -5.55 20.95
CA VAL A 45 -6.81 -5.09 20.72
C VAL A 45 -6.34 -4.17 21.86
N LYS A 46 -7.21 -3.28 22.34
CA LYS A 46 -6.91 -2.42 23.52
C LYS A 46 -6.61 -3.28 24.75
N GLU A 47 -7.42 -4.31 25.00
CA GLU A 47 -7.23 -5.24 26.10
C GLU A 47 -5.93 -6.04 25.94
N ALA A 48 -5.66 -6.55 24.74
CA ALA A 48 -4.42 -7.29 24.47
C ALA A 48 -3.17 -6.43 24.72
N VAL A 49 -3.15 -5.16 24.27
CA VAL A 49 -2.05 -4.23 24.54
C VAL A 49 -1.89 -3.97 26.03
N ALA A 50 -2.99 -3.74 26.75
CA ALA A 50 -2.96 -3.45 28.20
C ALA A 50 -2.46 -4.66 29.02
N THR A 51 -2.90 -5.89 28.66
CA THR A 51 -2.55 -7.11 29.40
C THR A 51 -1.15 -7.64 29.07
N HIS A 52 -0.55 -7.22 27.96
CA HIS A 52 0.76 -7.67 27.51
C HIS A 52 1.82 -6.53 27.51
N ALA A 53 1.57 -5.47 28.29
CA ALA A 53 2.51 -4.33 28.37
C ALA A 53 3.92 -4.73 28.80
N ASP A 54 4.06 -5.79 29.61
CA ASP A 54 5.35 -6.31 30.08
C ASP A 54 6.25 -6.80 28.91
N LEU A 55 5.69 -7.13 27.76
CA LEU A 55 6.47 -7.49 26.58
C LEU A 55 7.40 -6.36 26.09
N PHE A 56 7.08 -5.11 26.39
CA PHE A 56 7.95 -3.97 26.04
C PHE A 56 9.31 -4.00 26.78
N SER A 57 9.44 -4.77 27.86
CA SER A 57 10.70 -4.96 28.59
C SER A 57 11.60 -6.06 28.01
N SER A 58 11.15 -6.74 26.94
CA SER A 58 11.87 -7.85 26.32
C SER A 58 12.14 -7.58 24.86
N TYR A 59 13.27 -8.11 24.34
CA TYR A 59 13.49 -8.09 22.90
C TYR A 59 12.48 -8.97 22.18
N PRO A 60 11.94 -8.53 21.02
CA PRO A 60 11.04 -9.36 20.22
C PRO A 60 11.78 -10.56 19.62
N ASP A 61 11.01 -11.58 19.25
CA ASP A 61 11.49 -12.68 18.43
C ASP A 61 11.97 -12.16 17.07
N ARG A 62 13.26 -12.37 16.75
CA ARG A 62 13.88 -11.86 15.51
C ARG A 62 13.33 -12.53 14.25
N GLU A 63 12.84 -13.76 14.38
CA GLU A 63 12.26 -14.52 13.27
C GLU A 63 10.76 -14.28 13.11
N TYR A 64 10.14 -13.58 14.08
CA TYR A 64 8.68 -13.32 14.10
C TYR A 64 7.83 -14.59 13.95
N LEU A 65 8.28 -15.74 14.46
CA LEU A 65 7.64 -17.04 14.22
C LEU A 65 6.16 -17.07 14.60
N SER A 66 5.82 -16.62 15.81
CA SER A 66 4.43 -16.54 16.26
C SER A 66 3.58 -15.64 15.39
N LEU A 67 4.09 -14.45 15.06
CA LEU A 67 3.38 -13.47 14.23
C LEU A 67 3.18 -13.99 12.81
N ARG A 68 4.22 -14.56 12.20
CA ARG A 68 4.15 -15.15 10.85
C ARG A 68 3.13 -16.29 10.78
N ASN A 69 3.05 -17.13 11.80
CA ASN A 69 2.06 -18.20 11.87
C ASN A 69 0.62 -17.68 11.97
N VAL A 70 0.38 -16.62 12.77
CA VAL A 70 -0.95 -15.99 12.86
C VAL A 70 -1.32 -15.32 11.52
N LEU A 71 -0.40 -14.58 10.91
CA LEU A 71 -0.60 -13.95 9.61
C LEU A 71 -0.76 -15.00 8.48
N SER A 72 -0.08 -16.14 8.56
CA SER A 72 -0.25 -17.27 7.65
C SER A 72 -1.70 -17.77 7.63
N ASN A 73 -2.29 -17.95 8.80
CA ASN A 73 -3.70 -18.35 8.91
C ASN A 73 -4.64 -17.24 8.39
N TYR A 74 -4.33 -15.98 8.68
CA TYR A 74 -5.14 -14.85 8.24
C TYR A 74 -5.12 -14.65 6.72
N CYS A 75 -3.96 -14.80 6.10
CA CYS A 75 -3.75 -14.61 4.66
C CYS A 75 -3.95 -15.88 3.82
N ASP A 76 -4.12 -17.05 4.45
CA ASP A 76 -4.14 -18.38 3.79
C ASP A 76 -2.94 -18.62 2.87
N VAL A 77 -1.73 -18.31 3.37
CA VAL A 77 -0.45 -18.59 2.70
C VAL A 77 0.55 -19.18 3.68
N PRO A 78 1.57 -19.95 3.23
CA PRO A 78 2.61 -20.46 4.14
C PRO A 78 3.32 -19.34 4.90
N ALA A 79 3.71 -19.59 6.14
CA ALA A 79 4.41 -18.62 6.99
C ALA A 79 5.72 -18.08 6.34
N ASP A 80 6.37 -18.91 5.51
CA ASP A 80 7.58 -18.53 4.78
C ASP A 80 7.33 -17.52 3.65
N TYR A 81 6.07 -17.29 3.29
CA TYR A 81 5.66 -16.27 2.34
C TYR A 81 5.44 -14.90 2.98
N ILE A 82 5.58 -14.79 4.31
CA ILE A 82 5.23 -13.60 5.07
C ILE A 82 6.47 -12.94 5.65
N LEU A 83 6.61 -11.65 5.37
CA LEU A 83 7.60 -10.75 5.96
C LEU A 83 6.86 -9.67 6.75
N PRO A 84 6.93 -9.68 8.10
CA PRO A 84 6.42 -8.59 8.93
C PRO A 84 7.31 -7.34 8.86
N GLY A 85 6.70 -6.16 8.99
CA GLY A 85 7.40 -4.88 9.05
C GLY A 85 6.65 -3.85 9.89
N ASN A 86 7.30 -2.75 10.21
CA ASN A 86 6.72 -1.62 10.94
C ASN A 86 5.90 -0.71 10.02
N GLY A 87 4.74 -1.22 9.62
CA GLY A 87 3.87 -0.57 8.64
C GLY A 87 4.30 -0.80 7.19
N SER A 88 3.39 -0.43 6.27
CA SER A 88 3.62 -0.61 4.83
C SER A 88 4.76 0.24 4.31
N SER A 89 5.02 1.42 4.89
CA SER A 89 6.09 2.31 4.43
C SER A 89 7.48 1.68 4.55
N GLU A 90 7.77 0.96 5.63
CA GLU A 90 9.03 0.21 5.77
C GLU A 90 9.15 -0.86 4.69
N LEU A 91 8.08 -1.63 4.47
CA LEU A 91 8.09 -2.72 3.48
C LEU A 91 8.20 -2.20 2.05
N ILE A 92 7.60 -1.06 1.73
CA ILE A 92 7.76 -0.38 0.43
C ILE A 92 9.23 -0.01 0.22
N ALA A 93 9.85 0.67 1.20
CA ALA A 93 11.24 1.09 1.13
C ALA A 93 12.19 -0.11 0.97
N LEU A 94 12.02 -1.15 1.80
CA LEU A 94 12.83 -2.38 1.75
C LEU A 94 12.67 -3.12 0.41
N LEU A 95 11.46 -3.19 -0.14
CA LEU A 95 11.24 -3.83 -1.44
C LEU A 95 11.92 -3.06 -2.56
N ILE A 96 11.77 -1.73 -2.59
CA ILE A 96 12.40 -0.87 -3.60
C ILE A 96 13.93 -0.97 -3.50
N GLU A 97 14.49 -0.93 -2.29
CA GLU A 97 15.93 -1.10 -2.07
C GLU A 97 16.42 -2.48 -2.55
N ALA A 98 15.73 -3.54 -2.17
CA ALA A 98 16.10 -4.92 -2.54
C ALA A 98 15.96 -5.21 -4.04
N ARG A 99 14.97 -4.60 -4.71
CA ARG A 99 14.75 -4.77 -6.15
C ARG A 99 15.60 -3.83 -7.00
N ALA A 100 15.96 -2.67 -6.46
CA ALA A 100 16.70 -1.60 -7.13
C ALA A 100 16.17 -1.32 -8.55
N PRO A 101 14.84 -1.02 -8.70
CA PRO A 101 14.23 -0.85 -10.01
C PRO A 101 14.88 0.32 -10.75
N LYS A 102 15.02 0.18 -12.06
CA LYS A 102 15.57 1.25 -12.91
C LYS A 102 14.46 2.13 -13.47
N HIS A 103 13.37 1.53 -13.91
CA HIS A 103 12.25 2.22 -14.51
C HIS A 103 10.92 1.63 -14.04
N THR A 104 10.19 2.40 -13.26
CA THR A 104 8.95 1.98 -12.61
C THR A 104 7.74 2.62 -13.25
N LEU A 105 6.69 1.84 -13.51
CA LEU A 105 5.36 2.34 -13.84
C LEU A 105 4.50 2.32 -12.58
N ILE A 106 3.78 3.43 -12.30
CA ILE A 106 2.83 3.56 -11.19
C ILE A 106 1.43 3.78 -11.75
N LEU A 107 0.45 2.98 -11.35
CA LEU A 107 -0.95 3.26 -11.67
C LEU A 107 -1.44 4.43 -10.81
N GLY A 108 -1.78 5.55 -11.43
CA GLY A 108 -2.15 6.80 -10.75
C GLY A 108 -3.43 7.46 -11.29
N PRO A 109 -4.04 8.36 -10.49
CA PRO A 109 -3.54 8.89 -9.22
C PRO A 109 -3.55 7.85 -8.10
N THR A 110 -2.52 7.87 -7.23
CA THR A 110 -2.38 6.93 -6.14
C THR A 110 -1.58 7.51 -4.97
N TYR A 111 -1.22 6.67 -3.99
CA TYR A 111 -0.50 7.05 -2.78
C TYR A 111 0.92 7.58 -3.10
N SER A 112 1.24 8.76 -2.57
CA SER A 112 2.45 9.51 -2.94
C SER A 112 3.77 8.91 -2.41
N GLU A 113 3.71 8.05 -1.39
CA GLU A 113 4.91 7.44 -0.82
C GLU A 113 5.66 6.54 -1.81
N TYR A 114 4.96 5.92 -2.77
CA TYR A 114 5.63 5.12 -3.80
C TYR A 114 6.63 5.96 -4.59
N SER A 115 6.17 7.10 -5.09
CA SER A 115 7.01 8.04 -5.84
C SER A 115 8.16 8.59 -4.99
N ARG A 116 7.89 8.86 -3.72
CA ARG A 116 8.91 9.34 -2.78
C ARG A 116 10.03 8.32 -2.59
N GLU A 117 9.70 7.08 -2.29
CA GLU A 117 10.68 6.01 -2.07
C GLU A 117 11.48 5.68 -3.35
N LEU A 118 10.81 5.68 -4.52
CA LEU A 118 11.49 5.53 -5.81
C LEU A 118 12.47 6.66 -6.08
N THR A 119 12.10 7.91 -5.75
CA THR A 119 13.00 9.06 -5.88
C THR A 119 14.24 8.92 -5.00
N PHE A 120 14.10 8.43 -3.75
CA PHE A 120 15.23 8.19 -2.87
C PHE A 120 16.14 7.07 -3.39
N SER A 121 15.59 6.06 -4.04
CA SER A 121 16.38 4.97 -4.64
C SER A 121 17.08 5.36 -5.95
N GLY A 122 16.73 6.52 -6.54
CA GLY A 122 17.25 6.96 -7.84
C GLY A 122 16.58 6.27 -9.04
N SER A 123 15.45 5.59 -8.84
CA SER A 123 14.66 5.00 -9.91
C SER A 123 13.98 6.08 -10.75
N THR A 124 13.94 5.92 -12.07
CA THR A 124 13.02 6.70 -12.91
C THR A 124 11.60 6.14 -12.78
N GLN A 125 10.60 7.02 -12.93
CA GLN A 125 9.21 6.62 -12.73
C GLN A 125 8.28 7.38 -13.67
N ASP A 126 7.28 6.66 -14.16
CA ASP A 126 6.18 7.21 -14.95
C ASP A 126 4.84 6.79 -14.35
N TYR A 127 3.78 7.50 -14.75
CA TYR A 127 2.44 7.20 -14.31
C TYR A 127 1.57 6.72 -15.47
N TYR A 128 0.91 5.58 -15.27
CA TYR A 128 -0.26 5.20 -16.06
C TYR A 128 -1.48 5.90 -15.46
N HIS A 129 -2.03 6.88 -16.18
CA HIS A 129 -3.12 7.72 -15.68
C HIS A 129 -4.47 7.05 -15.81
N LEU A 130 -5.02 6.58 -14.69
CA LEU A 130 -6.38 6.06 -14.61
C LEU A 130 -7.40 7.18 -14.89
N GLN A 131 -8.41 6.87 -15.69
CA GLN A 131 -9.37 7.85 -16.18
C GLN A 131 -10.70 7.77 -15.42
N GLU A 132 -11.30 8.92 -15.09
CA GLU A 132 -12.63 9.00 -14.48
C GLU A 132 -13.70 8.35 -15.36
N THR A 133 -13.57 8.48 -16.69
CA THR A 133 -14.48 7.91 -17.68
C THR A 133 -14.55 6.39 -17.68
N SER A 134 -13.56 5.72 -17.07
CA SER A 134 -13.52 4.26 -16.85
C SER A 134 -13.59 3.89 -15.37
N ASP A 135 -14.19 4.75 -14.52
CA ASP A 135 -14.26 4.57 -13.07
C ASP A 135 -12.88 4.32 -12.44
N PHE A 136 -11.84 4.96 -12.98
CA PHE A 136 -10.45 4.79 -12.58
C PHE A 136 -9.96 3.33 -12.61
N ARG A 137 -10.50 2.52 -13.50
CA ARG A 137 -9.99 1.18 -13.78
C ARG A 137 -9.05 1.22 -14.98
N PRO A 138 -7.96 0.46 -14.98
CA PRO A 138 -7.08 0.40 -16.13
C PRO A 138 -7.74 -0.36 -17.29
N ASP A 139 -7.49 0.09 -18.51
CA ASP A 139 -7.64 -0.73 -19.71
C ASP A 139 -6.42 -1.65 -19.79
N LEU A 140 -6.63 -2.98 -19.77
CA LEU A 140 -5.52 -3.93 -19.74
C LEU A 140 -4.74 -3.96 -21.05
N GLU A 141 -5.40 -3.78 -22.19
CA GLU A 141 -4.71 -3.80 -23.51
C GLU A 141 -3.77 -2.58 -23.62
N ASP A 142 -4.26 -1.40 -23.25
CA ASP A 142 -3.48 -0.18 -23.23
C ASP A 142 -2.34 -0.23 -22.18
N LEU A 143 -2.62 -0.80 -21.00
CA LEU A 143 -1.61 -1.01 -19.97
C LEU A 143 -0.51 -1.99 -20.43
N PHE A 144 -0.86 -3.07 -21.15
CA PHE A 144 0.13 -4.00 -21.72
C PHE A 144 0.99 -3.34 -22.77
N HIS A 145 0.39 -2.47 -23.59
CA HIS A 145 1.14 -1.67 -24.57
C HIS A 145 2.15 -0.77 -23.84
N THR A 146 1.70 -0.01 -22.85
CA THR A 146 2.56 0.87 -22.04
C THR A 146 3.70 0.11 -21.36
N LEU A 147 3.40 -1.03 -20.71
CA LEU A 147 4.39 -1.87 -20.05
C LEU A 147 5.44 -2.49 -20.98
N SER A 148 5.18 -2.46 -22.31
CA SER A 148 6.16 -2.94 -23.29
C SER A 148 7.32 -1.96 -23.52
N ASP A 149 7.26 -0.75 -23.00
CA ASP A 149 8.25 0.32 -23.21
C ASP A 149 9.47 0.27 -22.26
N GLY A 150 9.74 -0.89 -21.64
CA GLY A 150 10.99 -1.10 -20.93
C GLY A 150 10.96 -0.85 -19.42
N TYR A 151 9.81 -1.01 -18.78
CA TYR A 151 9.69 -1.01 -17.32
C TYR A 151 10.19 -2.32 -16.72
N ASP A 152 10.78 -2.26 -15.52
CA ASP A 152 11.21 -3.42 -14.74
C ASP A 152 10.44 -3.59 -13.41
N PHE A 153 9.64 -2.57 -13.06
CA PHE A 153 8.82 -2.57 -11.86
C PHE A 153 7.44 -1.95 -12.11
N LEU A 154 6.41 -2.52 -11.50
CA LEU A 154 5.03 -2.00 -11.55
C LEU A 154 4.46 -1.89 -10.16
N ILE A 155 3.87 -0.75 -9.83
CA ILE A 155 3.21 -0.50 -8.55
C ILE A 155 1.72 -0.29 -8.76
N ILE A 156 0.92 -1.06 -8.01
CA ILE A 156 -0.55 -1.02 -8.02
C ILE A 156 -1.04 -0.89 -6.58
N CYS A 157 -1.95 0.03 -6.32
CA CYS A 157 -2.76 0.06 -5.09
C CYS A 157 -4.12 -0.57 -5.38
N ASN A 158 -4.51 -1.61 -4.66
CA ASN A 158 -5.74 -2.38 -4.95
C ASN A 158 -6.47 -2.86 -3.69
N PRO A 159 -7.58 -2.24 -3.24
CA PRO A 159 -8.26 -1.09 -3.86
C PRO A 159 -7.41 0.18 -3.84
N ASN A 160 -7.59 1.01 -4.87
CA ASN A 160 -6.76 2.20 -5.04
C ASN A 160 -7.15 3.32 -4.06
N ASN A 161 -6.16 3.97 -3.50
CA ASN A 161 -6.28 5.24 -2.80
C ASN A 161 -5.73 6.37 -3.71
N PRO A 162 -6.54 7.37 -4.14
CA PRO A 162 -7.82 7.79 -3.52
C PRO A 162 -9.10 7.33 -4.24
N THR A 163 -9.03 6.62 -5.37
CA THR A 163 -10.17 6.42 -6.27
C THR A 163 -11.16 5.34 -5.82
N SER A 164 -10.78 4.49 -4.88
CA SER A 164 -11.54 3.32 -4.40
C SER A 164 -11.80 2.25 -5.48
N SER A 165 -11.28 2.44 -6.70
CA SER A 165 -11.39 1.46 -7.78
C SER A 165 -10.57 0.20 -7.46
N ALA A 166 -10.98 -0.93 -8.01
CA ALA A 166 -10.26 -2.18 -7.84
C ALA A 166 -10.15 -2.96 -9.16
N ILE A 167 -9.02 -3.65 -9.33
CA ILE A 167 -8.77 -4.61 -10.39
C ILE A 167 -9.16 -5.98 -9.85
N PHE A 168 -9.93 -6.75 -10.60
CA PHE A 168 -10.34 -8.08 -10.17
C PHE A 168 -9.20 -9.10 -10.26
N ARG A 169 -9.30 -10.15 -9.46
CA ARG A 169 -8.23 -11.17 -9.36
C ARG A 169 -7.88 -11.81 -10.71
N ASP A 170 -8.86 -12.07 -11.57
CA ASP A 170 -8.60 -12.68 -12.88
C ASP A 170 -7.83 -11.72 -13.79
N GLU A 171 -8.17 -10.45 -13.77
CA GLU A 171 -7.43 -9.38 -14.46
C GLU A 171 -5.99 -9.23 -13.90
N LEU A 172 -5.84 -9.28 -12.57
CA LEU A 172 -4.51 -9.28 -11.92
C LEU A 172 -3.69 -10.49 -12.32
N LYS A 173 -4.31 -11.67 -12.45
CA LYS A 173 -3.62 -12.88 -12.90
C LYS A 173 -3.11 -12.75 -14.34
N GLU A 174 -3.90 -12.18 -15.22
CA GLU A 174 -3.49 -11.89 -16.60
C GLU A 174 -2.32 -10.91 -16.66
N LEU A 175 -2.45 -9.79 -15.91
CA LEU A 175 -1.41 -8.77 -15.79
C LEU A 175 -0.10 -9.34 -15.25
N LEU A 176 -0.15 -10.14 -14.18
CA LEU A 176 1.02 -10.79 -13.60
C LEU A 176 1.70 -11.76 -14.57
N ALA A 177 0.92 -12.51 -15.35
CA ALA A 177 1.46 -13.39 -16.38
C ALA A 177 2.16 -12.59 -17.49
N PHE A 178 1.60 -11.45 -17.90
CA PHE A 178 2.23 -10.54 -18.84
C PHE A 178 3.54 -9.98 -18.27
N CYS A 179 3.51 -9.42 -17.06
CA CYS A 179 4.68 -8.86 -16.37
C CYS A 179 5.79 -9.91 -16.21
N LYS A 180 5.45 -11.15 -15.89
CA LYS A 180 6.42 -12.25 -15.77
C LYS A 180 7.15 -12.51 -17.08
N ARG A 181 6.45 -12.51 -18.21
CA ARG A 181 7.08 -12.68 -19.56
C ARG A 181 8.02 -11.52 -19.91
N LYS A 182 7.75 -10.32 -19.39
CA LYS A 182 8.53 -9.11 -19.62
C LYS A 182 9.62 -8.86 -18.56
N ASN A 183 9.77 -9.76 -17.57
CA ASN A 183 10.66 -9.61 -16.41
C ASN A 183 10.33 -8.37 -15.55
N ILE A 184 9.07 -7.98 -15.48
CA ILE A 184 8.58 -6.89 -14.64
C ILE A 184 8.17 -7.47 -13.28
N PHE A 185 8.71 -6.93 -12.19
CA PHE A 185 8.25 -7.26 -10.85
C PHE A 185 7.07 -6.38 -10.48
N VAL A 186 6.08 -6.94 -9.78
CA VAL A 186 4.83 -6.24 -9.43
C VAL A 186 4.69 -6.17 -7.92
N MET A 187 4.49 -4.96 -7.42
CA MET A 187 4.04 -4.70 -6.05
C MET A 187 2.56 -4.34 -6.07
N ILE A 188 1.74 -5.06 -5.32
CA ILE A 188 0.32 -4.75 -5.13
C ILE A 188 0.10 -4.37 -3.68
N ASP A 189 -0.31 -3.13 -3.44
CA ASP A 189 -0.65 -2.62 -2.11
C ASP A 189 -2.14 -2.83 -1.82
N GLU A 190 -2.43 -3.77 -0.92
CA GLU A 190 -3.77 -4.12 -0.45
C GLU A 190 -4.08 -3.53 0.93
N THR A 191 -3.51 -2.40 1.31
CA THR A 191 -3.75 -1.76 2.62
C THR A 191 -5.23 -1.49 2.91
N TYR A 192 -6.06 -1.39 1.87
CA TYR A 192 -7.50 -1.12 1.98
C TYR A 192 -8.39 -2.31 1.64
N VAL A 193 -7.84 -3.50 1.42
CA VAL A 193 -8.61 -4.63 0.92
C VAL A 193 -9.71 -5.09 1.87
N GLU A 194 -9.54 -4.93 3.19
CA GLU A 194 -10.55 -5.29 4.20
C GLU A 194 -11.83 -4.44 4.11
N PHE A 195 -11.78 -3.28 3.44
CA PHE A 195 -12.97 -2.45 3.20
C PHE A 195 -13.80 -2.92 1.99
N ALA A 196 -13.28 -3.85 1.19
CA ALA A 196 -13.99 -4.35 0.02
C ALA A 196 -15.18 -5.23 0.41
N PRO A 197 -16.32 -5.13 -0.31
CA PRO A 197 -17.46 -6.00 -0.08
C PRO A 197 -17.16 -7.48 -0.30
N ASP A 198 -16.28 -7.79 -1.25
CA ASP A 198 -15.79 -9.15 -1.54
C ASP A 198 -14.27 -9.11 -1.73
N ILE A 199 -13.55 -9.40 -0.66
CA ILE A 199 -12.09 -9.49 -0.67
C ILE A 199 -11.63 -10.60 -1.64
N SER A 200 -12.39 -11.69 -1.73
CA SER A 200 -12.01 -12.84 -2.54
C SER A 200 -11.98 -12.53 -4.04
N ALA A 201 -12.75 -11.55 -4.48
CA ALA A 201 -12.81 -11.14 -5.88
C ALA A 201 -11.59 -10.30 -6.32
N ILE A 202 -10.89 -9.62 -5.38
CA ILE A 202 -9.88 -8.62 -5.71
C ILE A 202 -8.49 -8.89 -5.13
N THR A 203 -8.37 -9.69 -4.06
CA THR A 203 -7.06 -9.94 -3.45
C THR A 203 -6.12 -10.74 -4.34
N ALA A 204 -4.89 -10.28 -4.46
CA ALA A 204 -3.81 -10.97 -5.15
C ALA A 204 -3.03 -11.97 -4.26
N VAL A 205 -3.33 -12.03 -2.97
CA VAL A 205 -2.60 -12.91 -2.02
C VAL A 205 -2.52 -14.35 -2.51
N PRO A 206 -3.60 -15.01 -3.00
CA PRO A 206 -3.50 -16.39 -3.51
C PRO A 206 -2.59 -16.54 -4.74
N LEU A 207 -2.36 -15.45 -5.49
CA LEU A 207 -1.52 -15.45 -6.68
C LEU A 207 -0.02 -15.50 -6.34
N THR A 208 0.38 -15.19 -5.10
CA THR A 208 1.78 -15.30 -4.64
C THR A 208 2.29 -16.73 -4.72
N LYS A 209 1.40 -17.73 -4.61
CA LYS A 209 1.74 -19.15 -4.79
C LYS A 209 2.06 -19.52 -6.26
N GLN A 210 1.69 -18.66 -7.23
CA GLN A 210 1.81 -18.91 -8.67
C GLN A 210 2.85 -18.02 -9.35
N PHE A 211 3.04 -16.80 -8.83
CA PHE A 211 3.86 -15.76 -9.44
C PHE A 211 5.01 -15.34 -8.52
N SER A 212 6.23 -15.68 -8.93
CA SER A 212 7.46 -15.28 -8.22
C SER A 212 7.85 -13.80 -8.43
N ASN A 213 7.18 -13.13 -9.36
CA ASN A 213 7.36 -11.70 -9.66
C ASN A 213 6.31 -10.82 -8.97
N LEU A 214 5.74 -11.28 -7.87
CA LEU A 214 4.70 -10.58 -7.11
C LEU A 214 5.08 -10.44 -5.64
N MET A 215 4.87 -9.24 -5.09
CA MET A 215 4.75 -8.99 -3.66
C MET A 215 3.44 -8.27 -3.37
N VAL A 216 2.71 -8.74 -2.34
CA VAL A 216 1.46 -8.12 -1.89
C VAL A 216 1.69 -7.51 -0.51
N LEU A 217 1.40 -6.22 -0.36
CA LEU A 217 1.41 -5.53 0.92
C LEU A 217 0.03 -5.64 1.57
N ARG A 218 0.02 -5.91 2.88
CA ARG A 218 -1.17 -5.91 3.72
C ARG A 218 -0.89 -5.07 4.96
N GLY A 219 -1.89 -4.41 5.51
CA GLY A 219 -1.71 -3.56 6.68
C GLY A 219 -2.86 -3.63 7.66
N VAL A 220 -2.56 -3.51 8.95
CA VAL A 220 -3.57 -3.42 10.02
C VAL A 220 -3.93 -1.97 10.35
N SER A 221 -3.19 -1.00 9.82
CA SER A 221 -3.27 0.41 10.20
C SER A 221 -4.60 1.07 9.84
N LYS A 222 -5.22 0.71 8.72
CA LYS A 222 -6.42 1.40 8.22
C LYS A 222 -7.70 0.77 8.75
N PHE A 223 -7.93 -0.50 8.44
CA PHE A 223 -9.16 -1.20 8.80
C PHE A 223 -9.26 -1.41 10.32
N TYR A 224 -8.18 -1.83 10.97
CA TYR A 224 -8.16 -2.06 12.42
C TYR A 224 -7.78 -0.84 13.24
N ALA A 225 -7.58 0.33 12.60
CA ALA A 225 -7.21 1.59 13.24
C ALA A 225 -5.97 1.46 14.16
N ALA A 226 -4.96 0.72 13.71
CA ALA A 226 -3.69 0.49 14.41
C ALA A 226 -2.49 1.02 13.55
N PRO A 227 -2.42 2.37 13.32
CA PRO A 227 -1.36 2.96 12.51
C PRO A 227 -0.01 2.97 13.23
#